data_167cc24f837488b14170ebb125168265
#
_entry.id   167cc24f837488b14170ebb125168265
#
_cell.length_a   1.000
_cell.length_b   1.000
_cell.length_c   1.000
_cell.angle_alpha   90.00
_cell.angle_beta   90.00
_cell.angle_gamma   90.00
#
_symmetry.space_group_name_H-M   'P 1'
#
loop_
_entity.id
_entity.type
_entity.pdbx_description
1 polymer ?
#
loop_
_entity_poly.entity_id
_entity_poly.type
_entity_poly.pdbx_seq_one_letter_code
_entity_poly.pdbx_strand_id
1 'polypeptide(L)'
;MTYFTAIKAVVQLEEAVYPELAVSGKIARYAVINVMTLGAIHALFSLYFSAMLLSPGVAFAGKVFFVAAGIGVAFLVHAGAALFLWVFTRGAGGRVEFLPMYMNIGVALVALWPLAPFLSAVQSGMGGVGLYILLGAASLFGFVVLFTAAKNASQLSAIRMAAAMVVCIVVIASMLYIWL
;
A
#
# COMPACT_ATOMS: atom_id res chain seq x y z
N MET A 1 -9.60 19.95 -5.28
CA MET A 1 -9.35 19.30 -3.97
C MET A 1 -7.90 19.50 -3.55
N THR A 2 -7.62 19.78 -2.25
CA THR A 2 -6.26 19.81 -1.68
C THR A 2 -5.79 18.39 -1.34
N TYR A 3 -4.48 18.22 -1.09
CA TYR A 3 -3.93 16.90 -0.72
C TYR A 3 -4.55 16.34 0.57
N PHE A 4 -4.61 17.15 1.62
CA PHE A 4 -5.18 16.72 2.90
C PHE A 4 -6.68 16.41 2.83
N THR A 5 -7.43 17.18 2.03
CA THR A 5 -8.85 16.87 1.79
C THR A 5 -9.01 15.53 1.06
N ALA A 6 -8.13 15.25 0.09
CA ALA A 6 -8.15 13.98 -0.61
C ALA A 6 -7.82 12.79 0.32
N ILE A 7 -6.77 12.92 1.15
CA ILE A 7 -6.44 11.88 2.15
C ILE A 7 -7.64 11.62 3.07
N LYS A 8 -8.26 12.67 3.60
CA LYS A 8 -9.43 12.54 4.47
C LYS A 8 -10.55 11.76 3.78
N ALA A 9 -10.90 12.14 2.55
CA ALA A 9 -11.93 11.47 1.76
C ALA A 9 -11.61 9.98 1.50
N VAL A 10 -10.35 9.66 1.17
CA VAL A 10 -9.89 8.27 0.99
C VAL A 10 -10.05 7.46 2.27
N VAL A 11 -9.62 8.00 3.41
CA VAL A 11 -9.73 7.34 4.73
C VAL A 11 -11.18 7.16 5.15
N GLN A 12 -12.07 8.08 4.74
CA GLN A 12 -13.51 8.01 4.97
C GLN A 12 -14.25 7.12 3.94
N LEU A 13 -13.52 6.46 3.04
CA LEU A 13 -14.07 5.57 2.00
C LEU A 13 -14.97 6.27 0.99
N GLU A 14 -14.76 7.57 0.76
CA GLU A 14 -15.53 8.34 -0.23
C GLU A 14 -15.10 7.94 -1.64
N GLU A 15 -15.90 7.15 -2.34
CA GLU A 15 -15.59 6.65 -3.69
C GLU A 15 -15.44 7.79 -4.72
N ALA A 16 -16.13 8.92 -4.52
CA ALA A 16 -16.09 10.07 -5.42
C ALA A 16 -14.72 10.75 -5.53
N VAL A 17 -13.82 10.54 -4.55
CA VAL A 17 -12.47 11.14 -4.54
C VAL A 17 -11.64 10.71 -5.74
N TYR A 18 -11.74 9.46 -6.18
CA TYR A 18 -10.92 8.93 -7.26
C TYR A 18 -11.21 9.57 -8.62
N PRO A 19 -12.47 9.61 -9.10
CA PRO A 19 -12.79 10.30 -10.34
C PRO A 19 -12.52 11.81 -10.26
N GLU A 20 -12.75 12.48 -9.12
CA GLU A 20 -12.43 13.89 -8.96
C GLU A 20 -10.92 14.16 -9.11
N LEU A 21 -10.08 13.31 -8.51
CA LEU A 21 -8.62 13.41 -8.65
C LEU A 21 -8.14 13.13 -10.07
N ALA A 22 -8.78 12.19 -10.77
CA ALA A 22 -8.48 11.89 -12.16
C ALA A 22 -8.80 13.09 -13.07
N VAL A 23 -10.00 13.65 -12.95
CA VAL A 23 -10.43 14.82 -13.75
C VAL A 23 -9.55 16.04 -13.46
N SER A 24 -9.15 16.26 -12.20
CA SER A 24 -8.26 17.38 -11.84
C SER A 24 -6.79 17.15 -12.19
N GLY A 25 -6.40 16.00 -12.75
CA GLY A 25 -5.02 15.65 -13.09
C GLY A 25 -4.09 15.44 -11.87
N LYS A 26 -4.64 15.39 -10.65
CA LYS A 26 -3.85 15.30 -9.40
C LYS A 26 -3.57 13.88 -8.94
N ILE A 27 -4.27 12.90 -9.50
CA ILE A 27 -4.23 11.51 -9.04
C ILE A 27 -2.80 10.93 -9.06
N ALA A 28 -2.05 11.14 -10.14
CA ALA A 28 -0.68 10.67 -10.28
C ALA A 28 0.24 11.26 -9.22
N ARG A 29 0.16 12.57 -9.00
CA ARG A 29 0.96 13.26 -7.98
C ARG A 29 0.69 12.72 -6.58
N TYR A 30 -0.58 12.51 -6.23
CA TYR A 30 -0.94 12.03 -4.90
C TYR A 30 -0.60 10.55 -4.71
N ALA A 31 -0.75 9.73 -5.76
CA ALA A 31 -0.28 8.36 -5.75
C ALA A 31 1.24 8.28 -5.48
N VAL A 32 2.04 9.05 -6.21
CA VAL A 32 3.51 9.10 -6.03
C VAL A 32 3.88 9.52 -4.60
N ILE A 33 3.27 10.60 -4.09
CA ILE A 33 3.54 11.06 -2.72
C ILE A 33 3.23 9.95 -1.70
N ASN A 34 2.08 9.27 -1.84
CA ASN A 34 1.68 8.23 -0.88
C ASN A 34 2.60 7.00 -0.92
N VAL A 35 3.03 6.57 -2.12
CA VAL A 35 3.99 5.46 -2.26
C VAL A 35 5.34 5.83 -1.66
N MET A 36 5.87 7.02 -1.98
CA MET A 36 7.14 7.51 -1.41
C MET A 36 7.08 7.57 0.12
N THR A 37 6.00 8.15 0.65
CA THR A 37 5.82 8.29 2.10
C THR A 37 5.72 6.92 2.77
N LEU A 38 4.98 5.98 2.21
CA LEU A 38 4.90 4.60 2.75
C LEU A 38 6.28 3.94 2.79
N GLY A 39 7.05 4.02 1.70
CA GLY A 39 8.40 3.46 1.63
C GLY A 39 9.36 4.12 2.61
N ALA A 40 9.28 5.45 2.76
CA ALA A 40 10.09 6.19 3.72
C ALA A 40 9.74 5.81 5.18
N ILE A 41 8.45 5.75 5.53
CA ILE A 41 8.00 5.34 6.88
C ILE A 41 8.51 3.93 7.17
N HIS A 42 8.28 2.96 6.28
CA HIS A 42 8.73 1.58 6.48
C HIS A 42 10.25 1.50 6.67
N ALA A 43 11.03 2.15 5.81
CA ALA A 43 12.49 2.13 5.89
C ALA A 43 13.03 2.79 7.18
N LEU A 44 12.47 3.93 7.59
CA LEU A 44 12.85 4.62 8.82
C LEU A 44 12.58 3.76 10.06
N PHE A 45 11.39 3.15 10.14
CA PHE A 45 11.06 2.26 11.26
C PHE A 45 11.87 0.96 11.24
N SER A 46 12.19 0.42 10.06
CA SER A 46 13.11 -0.73 9.94
C SER A 46 14.51 -0.39 10.45
N LEU A 47 15.05 0.78 10.11
CA LEU A 47 16.33 1.25 10.68
C LEU A 47 16.24 1.45 12.20
N TYR A 48 15.14 1.99 12.70
CA TYR A 48 14.94 2.23 14.13
C TYR A 48 14.88 0.91 14.90
N PHE A 49 14.04 -0.02 14.51
CA PHE A 49 13.86 -1.29 15.21
C PHE A 49 15.06 -2.24 15.08
N SER A 50 15.83 -2.16 13.99
CA SER A 50 17.09 -2.90 13.84
C SER A 50 18.26 -2.26 14.60
N ALA A 51 18.01 -1.21 15.39
CA ALA A 51 19.02 -0.41 16.07
C ALA A 51 20.09 0.24 15.15
N MET A 52 19.91 0.16 13.83
CA MET A 52 20.86 0.76 12.88
C MET A 52 20.76 2.28 12.82
N LEU A 53 19.58 2.84 13.13
CA LEU A 53 19.35 4.30 13.05
C LEU A 53 20.27 5.09 13.99
N LEU A 54 20.45 4.58 15.22
CA LEU A 54 21.27 5.22 16.26
C LEU A 54 22.70 4.66 16.33
N SER A 55 23.00 3.65 15.52
CA SER A 55 24.34 3.04 15.53
C SER A 55 25.39 4.00 14.98
N PRO A 56 26.48 4.30 15.74
CA PRO A 56 27.59 5.11 15.24
C PRO A 56 28.40 4.39 14.15
N GLY A 57 28.32 3.05 14.08
CA GLY A 57 29.00 2.25 13.07
C GLY A 57 28.37 2.33 11.67
N VAL A 58 27.13 2.84 11.56
CA VAL A 58 26.47 3.04 10.27
C VAL A 58 26.58 4.49 9.85
N ALA A 59 27.35 4.75 8.80
CA ALA A 59 27.52 6.09 8.25
C ALA A 59 26.17 6.71 7.83
N PHE A 60 26.06 8.03 7.96
CA PHE A 60 24.83 8.76 7.57
C PHE A 60 24.42 8.48 6.12
N ALA A 61 25.39 8.45 5.20
CA ALA A 61 25.14 8.11 3.79
C ALA A 61 24.50 6.73 3.62
N GLY A 62 24.90 5.74 4.43
CA GLY A 62 24.31 4.40 4.43
C GLY A 62 22.83 4.41 4.86
N LYS A 63 22.50 5.23 5.88
CA LYS A 63 21.11 5.39 6.34
C LYS A 63 20.24 6.05 5.27
N VAL A 64 20.75 7.08 4.61
CA VAL A 64 20.04 7.75 3.49
C VAL A 64 19.84 6.79 2.33
N PHE A 65 20.87 6.01 1.97
CA PHE A 65 20.76 5.00 0.91
C PHE A 65 19.71 3.94 1.25
N PHE A 66 19.64 3.47 2.51
CA PHE A 66 18.66 2.50 2.95
C PHE A 66 17.21 3.03 2.79
N VAL A 67 16.99 4.31 3.18
CA VAL A 67 15.67 4.94 3.00
C VAL A 67 15.32 5.09 1.51
N ALA A 68 16.27 5.52 0.68
CA ALA A 68 16.06 5.65 -0.75
C ALA A 68 15.75 4.29 -1.40
N ALA A 69 16.46 3.23 -1.01
CA ALA A 69 16.19 1.87 -1.46
C ALA A 69 14.80 1.40 -1.01
N GLY A 70 14.41 1.68 0.23
CA GLY A 70 13.07 1.35 0.74
C GLY A 70 11.95 2.04 -0.05
N ILE A 71 12.14 3.30 -0.44
CA ILE A 71 11.22 4.00 -1.34
C ILE A 71 11.15 3.30 -2.71
N GLY A 72 12.31 2.93 -3.29
CA GLY A 72 12.36 2.19 -4.55
C GLY A 72 11.62 0.86 -4.48
N VAL A 73 11.84 0.10 -3.40
CA VAL A 73 11.12 -1.17 -3.14
C VAL A 73 9.62 -0.94 -3.01
N ALA A 74 9.17 0.13 -2.34
CA ALA A 74 7.76 0.44 -2.22
C ALA A 74 7.09 0.66 -3.59
N PHE A 75 7.77 1.32 -4.54
CA PHE A 75 7.28 1.45 -5.92
C PHE A 75 7.19 0.12 -6.64
N LEU A 76 8.18 -0.76 -6.49
CA LEU A 76 8.18 -2.08 -7.10
C LEU A 76 7.04 -2.96 -6.54
N VAL A 77 6.88 -2.98 -5.21
CA VAL A 77 5.80 -3.72 -4.54
C VAL A 77 4.43 -3.18 -4.94
N HIS A 78 4.28 -1.84 -4.98
CA HIS A 78 3.05 -1.21 -5.45
C HIS A 78 2.73 -1.58 -6.89
N ALA A 79 3.71 -1.52 -7.80
CA ALA A 79 3.53 -1.88 -9.20
C ALA A 79 3.12 -3.35 -9.36
N GLY A 80 3.78 -4.25 -8.63
CA GLY A 80 3.43 -5.67 -8.60
C GLY A 80 2.02 -5.91 -8.08
N ALA A 81 1.65 -5.33 -6.94
CA ALA A 81 0.32 -5.46 -6.36
C ALA A 81 -0.77 -4.91 -7.28
N ALA A 82 -0.56 -3.74 -7.87
CA ALA A 82 -1.49 -3.14 -8.82
C ALA A 82 -1.63 -3.99 -10.09
N LEU A 83 -0.53 -4.59 -10.58
CA LEU A 83 -0.54 -5.49 -11.74
C LEU A 83 -1.36 -6.76 -11.44
N PHE A 84 -1.13 -7.41 -10.30
CA PHE A 84 -1.91 -8.58 -9.89
C PHE A 84 -3.40 -8.23 -9.78
N LEU A 85 -3.74 -7.16 -9.07
CA LEU A 85 -5.13 -6.71 -8.95
C LEU A 85 -5.75 -6.42 -10.32
N TRP A 86 -5.01 -5.76 -11.21
CA TRP A 86 -5.47 -5.47 -12.57
C TRP A 86 -5.76 -6.76 -13.36
N VAL A 87 -4.86 -7.73 -13.33
CA VAL A 87 -5.04 -9.02 -14.04
C VAL A 87 -6.27 -9.76 -13.52
N PHE A 88 -6.42 -9.89 -12.20
CA PHE A 88 -7.55 -10.63 -11.62
C PHE A 88 -8.88 -9.89 -11.79
N THR A 89 -8.89 -8.56 -11.68
CA THR A 89 -10.11 -7.78 -11.95
C THR A 89 -10.51 -7.82 -13.40
N ARG A 90 -9.56 -7.85 -14.34
CA ARG A 90 -9.84 -8.08 -15.77
C ARG A 90 -10.43 -9.46 -16.00
N GLY A 91 -9.89 -10.50 -15.38
CA GLY A 91 -10.42 -11.86 -15.42
C GLY A 91 -11.84 -11.97 -14.86
N ALA A 92 -12.19 -11.15 -13.85
CA ALA A 92 -13.53 -11.07 -13.28
C ALA A 92 -14.53 -10.21 -14.10
N GLY A 93 -14.11 -9.68 -15.27
CA GLY A 93 -14.92 -8.85 -16.17
C GLY A 93 -14.81 -7.35 -15.95
N GLY A 94 -13.81 -6.89 -15.19
CA GLY A 94 -13.48 -5.47 -15.07
C GLY A 94 -12.94 -4.88 -16.38
N ARG A 95 -13.20 -3.60 -16.61
CA ARG A 95 -12.83 -2.90 -17.87
C ARG A 95 -11.74 -1.87 -17.71
N VAL A 96 -11.16 -1.76 -16.52
CA VAL A 96 -10.12 -0.76 -16.22
C VAL A 96 -8.82 -1.06 -16.97
N GLU A 97 -8.12 -0.02 -17.38
CA GLU A 97 -6.73 -0.10 -17.83
C GLU A 97 -5.79 -0.16 -16.63
N PHE A 98 -4.55 -0.63 -16.86
CA PHE A 98 -3.55 -0.78 -15.80
C PHE A 98 -3.24 0.55 -15.09
N LEU A 99 -3.02 1.64 -15.84
CA LEU A 99 -2.60 2.90 -15.27
C LEU A 99 -3.63 3.54 -14.30
N PRO A 100 -4.93 3.62 -14.62
CA PRO A 100 -5.95 4.04 -13.66
C PRO A 100 -5.99 3.15 -12.41
N MET A 101 -5.86 1.83 -12.55
CA MET A 101 -5.78 0.92 -11.39
C MET A 101 -4.57 1.24 -10.52
N TYR A 102 -3.39 1.36 -11.12
CA TYR A 102 -2.14 1.72 -10.46
C TYR A 102 -2.27 3.03 -9.68
N MET A 103 -2.84 4.08 -10.30
CA MET A 103 -3.01 5.38 -9.66
C MET A 103 -4.00 5.34 -8.50
N ASN A 104 -5.16 4.68 -8.65
CA ASN A 104 -6.15 4.57 -7.58
C ASN A 104 -5.59 3.82 -6.37
N ILE A 105 -4.91 2.70 -6.59
CA ILE A 105 -4.24 1.95 -5.52
C ILE A 105 -3.16 2.82 -4.87
N GLY A 106 -2.36 3.56 -5.66
CA GLY A 106 -1.34 4.47 -5.13
C GLY A 106 -1.92 5.55 -4.22
N VAL A 107 -3.07 6.14 -4.57
CA VAL A 107 -3.77 7.10 -3.70
C VAL A 107 -4.24 6.42 -2.41
N ALA A 108 -4.73 5.19 -2.47
CA ALA A 108 -5.22 4.43 -1.33
C ALA A 108 -4.12 3.96 -0.36
N LEU A 109 -2.84 3.93 -0.79
CA LEU A 109 -1.72 3.50 0.06
C LEU A 109 -1.51 4.36 1.31
N VAL A 110 -2.10 5.54 1.39
CA VAL A 110 -2.13 6.34 2.63
C VAL A 110 -2.70 5.54 3.80
N ALA A 111 -3.62 4.62 3.55
CA ALA A 111 -4.22 3.77 4.58
C ALA A 111 -3.23 2.73 5.14
N LEU A 112 -2.12 2.46 4.46
CA LEU A 112 -1.07 1.56 4.92
C LEU A 112 0.03 2.26 5.73
N TRP A 113 0.01 3.60 5.84
CA TRP A 113 1.00 4.31 6.63
C TRP A 113 1.04 3.87 8.10
N PRO A 114 -0.12 3.68 8.79
CA PRO A 114 -0.11 3.15 10.15
C PRO A 114 0.37 1.69 10.24
N LEU A 115 0.23 0.92 9.17
CA LEU A 115 0.68 -0.48 9.12
C LEU A 115 2.20 -0.61 9.12
N ALA A 116 2.89 0.29 8.42
CA ALA A 116 4.34 0.20 8.18
C ALA A 116 5.18 0.11 9.47
N PRO A 117 4.95 0.92 10.53
CA PRO A 117 5.68 0.80 11.79
C PRO A 117 5.50 -0.56 12.47
N PHE A 118 4.26 -1.06 12.53
CA PHE A 118 3.97 -2.34 13.18
C PHE A 118 4.59 -3.52 12.41
N LEU A 119 4.52 -3.47 11.09
CA LEU A 119 5.15 -4.47 10.24
C LEU A 119 6.67 -4.47 10.42
N SER A 120 7.31 -3.30 10.42
CA SER A 120 8.75 -3.18 10.66
C SER A 120 9.17 -3.70 12.03
N ALA A 121 8.37 -3.48 13.08
CA ALA A 121 8.62 -4.01 14.41
C ALA A 121 8.60 -5.55 14.42
N VAL A 122 7.58 -6.15 13.82
CA VAL A 122 7.48 -7.62 13.72
C VAL A 122 8.62 -8.21 12.90
N GLN A 123 8.97 -7.61 11.77
CA GLN A 123 10.11 -8.04 10.94
C GLN A 123 11.46 -7.94 11.67
N SER A 124 11.57 -7.05 12.64
CA SER A 124 12.76 -6.92 13.50
C SER A 124 12.76 -7.88 14.70
N GLY A 125 11.83 -8.86 14.73
CA GLY A 125 11.72 -9.86 15.78
C GLY A 125 10.95 -9.41 17.03
N MET A 126 10.34 -8.22 17.02
CA MET A 126 9.47 -7.79 18.10
C MET A 126 8.15 -8.56 18.05
N GLY A 127 7.62 -8.92 19.23
CA GLY A 127 6.38 -9.68 19.37
C GLY A 127 5.54 -9.17 20.55
N GLY A 128 4.32 -9.69 20.64
CA GLY A 128 3.40 -9.42 21.74
C GLY A 128 1.97 -9.24 21.25
N VAL A 129 1.01 -9.61 22.10
CA VAL A 129 -0.42 -9.62 21.74
C VAL A 129 -0.88 -8.23 21.28
N GLY A 130 -0.46 -7.17 21.99
CA GLY A 130 -0.82 -5.80 21.63
C GLY A 130 -0.31 -5.39 20.24
N LEU A 131 0.94 -5.76 19.89
CA LEU A 131 1.51 -5.47 18.57
C LEU A 131 0.74 -6.20 17.46
N TYR A 132 0.40 -7.47 17.66
CA TYR A 132 -0.36 -8.23 16.65
C TYR A 132 -1.80 -7.74 16.49
N ILE A 133 -2.45 -7.25 17.57
CA ILE A 133 -3.77 -6.61 17.48
C ILE A 133 -3.69 -5.33 16.65
N LEU A 134 -2.70 -4.47 16.90
CA LEU A 134 -2.51 -3.23 16.14
C LEU A 134 -2.16 -3.50 14.68
N LEU A 135 -1.29 -4.47 14.42
CA LEU A 135 -0.95 -4.92 13.07
C LEU A 135 -2.21 -5.42 12.34
N GLY A 136 -3.02 -6.26 13.00
CA GLY A 136 -4.26 -6.78 12.43
C GLY A 136 -5.28 -5.69 12.13
N ALA A 137 -5.49 -4.75 13.05
CA ALA A 137 -6.39 -3.62 12.87
C ALA A 137 -5.95 -2.71 11.72
N ALA A 138 -4.66 -2.36 11.65
CA ALA A 138 -4.10 -1.55 10.57
C ALA A 138 -4.17 -2.28 9.21
N SER A 139 -3.94 -3.59 9.20
CA SER A 139 -4.08 -4.42 7.98
C SER A 139 -5.51 -4.45 7.48
N LEU A 140 -6.48 -4.67 8.37
CA LEU A 140 -7.90 -4.68 8.03
C LEU A 140 -8.35 -3.32 7.49
N PHE A 141 -7.97 -2.24 8.14
CA PHE A 141 -8.26 -0.89 7.67
C PHE A 141 -7.67 -0.64 6.27
N GLY A 142 -6.38 -0.93 6.10
CA GLY A 142 -5.70 -0.80 4.80
C GLY A 142 -6.37 -1.63 3.71
N PHE A 143 -6.77 -2.88 4.03
CA PHE A 143 -7.48 -3.76 3.12
C PHE A 143 -8.81 -3.16 2.65
N VAL A 144 -9.63 -2.61 3.56
CA VAL A 144 -10.93 -2.01 3.23
C VAL A 144 -10.76 -0.80 2.31
N VAL A 145 -9.78 0.06 2.57
CA VAL A 145 -9.49 1.23 1.72
C VAL A 145 -8.98 0.80 0.34
N LEU A 146 -8.06 -0.16 0.27
CA LEU A 146 -7.56 -0.70 -1.00
C LEU A 146 -8.66 -1.40 -1.81
N PHE A 147 -9.55 -2.13 -1.12
CA PHE A 147 -10.73 -2.73 -1.75
C PHE A 147 -11.61 -1.68 -2.41
N THR A 148 -11.91 -0.59 -1.70
CA THR A 148 -12.73 0.52 -2.22
C THR A 148 -12.07 1.16 -3.44
N ALA A 149 -10.76 1.42 -3.39
CA ALA A 149 -10.00 1.96 -4.51
C ALA A 149 -10.01 1.06 -5.74
N ALA A 150 -9.76 -0.24 -5.55
CA ALA A 150 -9.74 -1.24 -6.63
C ALA A 150 -11.14 -1.46 -7.23
N LYS A 151 -12.17 -1.52 -6.39
CA LYS A 151 -13.57 -1.60 -6.82
C LYS A 151 -13.96 -0.40 -7.68
N ASN A 152 -13.61 0.81 -7.22
CA ASN A 152 -13.88 2.04 -7.97
C ASN A 152 -13.16 2.04 -9.33
N ALA A 153 -11.86 1.69 -9.34
CA ALA A 153 -11.09 1.61 -10.58
C ALA A 153 -11.66 0.58 -11.56
N SER A 154 -11.95 -0.64 -11.08
CA SER A 154 -12.39 -1.76 -11.94
C SER A 154 -13.85 -1.69 -12.36
N GLN A 155 -14.67 -0.89 -11.68
CA GLN A 155 -16.13 -0.80 -11.87
C GLN A 155 -16.83 -2.15 -11.66
N LEU A 156 -16.23 -3.05 -10.91
CA LEU A 156 -16.83 -4.33 -10.54
C LEU A 156 -17.85 -4.17 -9.41
N SER A 157 -18.85 -5.08 -9.39
CA SER A 157 -19.68 -5.22 -8.19
C SER A 157 -18.83 -5.65 -6.99
N ALA A 158 -19.28 -5.32 -5.77
CA ALA A 158 -18.56 -5.66 -4.54
C ALA A 158 -18.24 -7.17 -4.44
N ILE A 159 -19.19 -8.04 -4.84
CA ILE A 159 -19.01 -9.50 -4.81
C ILE A 159 -17.92 -9.95 -5.78
N ARG A 160 -17.92 -9.44 -7.03
CA ARG A 160 -16.87 -9.79 -8.01
C ARG A 160 -15.52 -9.25 -7.61
N MET A 161 -15.48 -8.04 -7.04
CA MET A 161 -14.23 -7.46 -6.53
C MET A 161 -13.69 -8.27 -5.34
N ALA A 162 -14.57 -8.69 -4.40
CA ALA A 162 -14.17 -9.55 -3.29
C ALA A 162 -13.59 -10.88 -3.77
N ALA A 163 -14.27 -11.53 -4.74
CA ALA A 163 -13.76 -12.77 -5.35
C ALA A 163 -12.39 -12.56 -6.01
N ALA A 164 -12.21 -11.49 -6.79
CA ALA A 164 -10.93 -11.17 -7.43
C ALA A 164 -9.82 -10.94 -6.38
N MET A 165 -10.10 -10.23 -5.29
CA MET A 165 -9.11 -10.01 -4.21
C MET A 165 -8.77 -11.30 -3.47
N VAL A 166 -9.74 -12.16 -3.17
CA VAL A 166 -9.47 -13.46 -2.52
C VAL A 166 -8.55 -14.30 -3.41
N VAL A 167 -8.83 -14.40 -4.70
CA VAL A 167 -7.97 -15.14 -5.65
C VAL A 167 -6.57 -14.52 -5.68
N CYS A 168 -6.46 -13.19 -5.74
CA CYS A 168 -5.19 -12.48 -5.71
C CYS A 168 -4.38 -12.81 -4.45
N ILE A 169 -5.00 -12.77 -3.27
CA ILE A 169 -4.36 -13.10 -1.99
C ILE A 169 -3.90 -14.56 -1.96
N VAL A 170 -4.75 -15.49 -2.39
CA VAL A 170 -4.40 -16.92 -2.43
C VAL A 170 -3.20 -17.16 -3.33
N VAL A 171 -3.17 -16.56 -4.52
CA VAL A 171 -2.04 -16.70 -5.46
C VAL A 171 -0.76 -16.09 -4.86
N ILE A 172 -0.82 -14.88 -4.30
CA ILE A 172 0.35 -14.26 -3.67
C ILE A 172 0.85 -15.10 -2.49
N ALA A 173 -0.05 -15.57 -1.61
CA ALA A 173 0.30 -16.40 -0.48
C ALA A 173 0.93 -17.73 -0.92
N SER A 174 0.39 -18.36 -1.96
CA SER A 174 0.94 -19.59 -2.54
C SER A 174 2.34 -19.37 -3.13
N MET A 175 2.55 -18.25 -3.82
CA MET A 175 3.88 -17.89 -4.33
C MET A 175 4.88 -17.69 -3.19
N LEU A 176 4.50 -16.93 -2.15
CA LEU A 176 5.36 -16.72 -0.99
C LEU A 176 5.69 -18.03 -0.27
N TYR A 177 4.72 -18.96 -0.13
CA TYR A 177 4.93 -20.25 0.50
C TYR A 177 5.92 -21.15 -0.26
N ILE A 178 5.97 -21.06 -1.59
CA ILE A 178 6.93 -21.83 -2.42
C ILE A 178 8.36 -21.31 -2.25
N TRP A 179 8.52 -20.03 -1.86
CA TRP A 179 9.83 -19.38 -1.72
C TRP A 179 10.35 -19.33 -0.27
N LEU A 180 9.55 -19.73 0.71
CA LEU A 180 9.93 -19.85 2.13
C LEU A 180 10.34 -21.28 2.48
#